data_aa39fa67b3a51b0129e79315af11a875
#
_entry.id   aa39fa67b3a51b0129e79315af11a875
#
_cell.length_a   1.000
_cell.length_b   1.000
_cell.length_c   1.000
_cell.angle_alpha   90.00
_cell.angle_beta   90.00
_cell.angle_gamma   90.00
#
_symmetry.space_group_name_H-M   'P 1'
#
loop_
_entity.id
_entity.type
_entity.pdbx_description
1 polymer ?
#
loop_
_entity_poly.entity_id
_entity_poly.type
_entity_poly.pdbx_seq_one_letter_code
_entity_poly.pdbx_strand_id
1 'polypeptide(L)'
;MSEKAITVYDIAREAGVSPATVSRVLTNNARVSEEKRVRIEEIIKKYDFEPNGLARSLSKQETKTIGMMVPDIRNPYFSNIFIECEMVASQYGYNMILCNTMNDLSSELSHLKNLCEKHVDAIIQVGGNADEIRPDEEYVKLINKTAKKMPVVVGGEFPGAECYKVYTEKEHGMKELIDYLLNCGHKKVNLVGGRNTVIPTVRKRESLKNCLKLHNLELADELIIDCKYDIDGGYAAMKQLLNSHNLPEVIIAVNDQVAMGILKACQEMKIKIPADISLVAYDDTSFSEIATPQLTSVNYNLKMHSEKMMKTIIDIISGNETEKVKSVDTYLTIRDSCRNV
;
A
#
# COMPACT_ATOMS: atom_id res chain seq x y z
N MET A 1 40.66 22.79 -1.05
CA MET A 1 39.83 23.94 -0.60
C MET A 1 38.44 23.72 -1.15
N SER A 2 37.42 23.47 -0.32
CA SER A 2 36.06 23.35 -0.82
C SER A 2 35.61 24.70 -1.34
N GLU A 3 35.28 24.79 -2.61
CA GLU A 3 34.61 25.99 -3.17
C GLU A 3 33.35 26.26 -2.35
N LYS A 4 33.26 27.45 -1.82
CA LYS A 4 32.12 27.90 -1.01
C LYS A 4 30.89 27.92 -1.95
N ALA A 5 29.91 27.05 -1.72
CA ALA A 5 28.70 27.03 -2.50
C ALA A 5 28.04 28.39 -2.52
N ILE A 6 27.76 28.92 -3.71
CA ILE A 6 27.08 30.20 -3.93
C ILE A 6 25.68 30.15 -3.33
N THR A 7 25.26 31.24 -2.69
CA THR A 7 23.97 31.36 -2.02
C THR A 7 23.07 32.40 -2.70
N VAL A 8 21.76 32.39 -2.42
CA VAL A 8 20.82 33.44 -2.83
C VAL A 8 21.28 34.84 -2.38
N TYR A 9 21.98 34.93 -1.25
CA TYR A 9 22.53 36.19 -0.73
C TYR A 9 23.69 36.69 -1.60
N ASP A 10 24.53 35.82 -2.13
CA ASP A 10 25.65 36.20 -2.99
C ASP A 10 25.14 36.67 -4.36
N ILE A 11 24.13 35.95 -4.94
CA ILE A 11 23.45 36.40 -6.16
C ILE A 11 22.77 37.76 -5.98
N ALA A 12 22.07 37.94 -4.85
CA ALA A 12 21.41 39.22 -4.55
C ALA A 12 22.41 40.38 -4.45
N ARG A 13 23.57 40.14 -3.82
CA ARG A 13 24.66 41.13 -3.71
C ARG A 13 25.23 41.48 -5.09
N GLU A 14 25.52 40.49 -5.94
CA GLU A 14 26.08 40.72 -7.28
C GLU A 14 25.05 41.39 -8.22
N ALA A 15 23.78 41.03 -8.11
CA ALA A 15 22.70 41.64 -8.87
C ALA A 15 22.29 43.04 -8.39
N GLY A 16 22.74 43.49 -7.20
CA GLY A 16 22.33 44.75 -6.59
C GLY A 16 20.86 44.79 -6.20
N VAL A 17 20.28 43.65 -5.75
CA VAL A 17 18.89 43.54 -5.35
C VAL A 17 18.76 42.89 -3.96
N SER A 18 17.55 42.84 -3.42
CA SER A 18 17.30 42.09 -2.18
C SER A 18 17.22 40.57 -2.45
N PRO A 19 17.56 39.72 -1.46
CA PRO A 19 17.35 38.26 -1.56
C PRO A 19 15.91 37.87 -1.90
N ALA A 20 14.94 38.64 -1.42
CA ALA A 20 13.53 38.48 -1.75
C ALA A 20 13.24 38.71 -3.24
N THR A 21 13.98 39.59 -3.91
CA THR A 21 13.86 39.84 -5.37
C THR A 21 14.41 38.66 -6.16
N VAL A 22 15.56 38.11 -5.76
CA VAL A 22 16.12 36.88 -6.35
C VAL A 22 15.14 35.72 -6.19
N SER A 23 14.59 35.53 -4.98
CA SER A 23 13.59 34.49 -4.73
C SER A 23 12.35 34.62 -5.63
N ARG A 24 11.89 35.85 -5.91
CA ARG A 24 10.76 36.08 -6.83
C ARG A 24 11.11 35.72 -8.28
N VAL A 25 12.33 35.95 -8.74
CA VAL A 25 12.78 35.52 -10.07
C VAL A 25 12.83 34.01 -10.13
N LEU A 26 13.43 33.33 -9.13
CA LEU A 26 13.51 31.89 -9.06
C LEU A 26 12.13 31.19 -9.01
N THR A 27 11.10 31.88 -8.51
CA THR A 27 9.71 31.39 -8.47
C THR A 27 8.85 31.89 -9.62
N ASN A 28 9.46 32.51 -10.64
CA ASN A 28 8.78 33.10 -11.81
C ASN A 28 7.64 34.05 -11.47
N ASN A 29 7.81 34.88 -10.45
CA ASN A 29 6.80 35.85 -10.02
C ASN A 29 6.83 37.08 -10.92
N ALA A 30 5.68 37.49 -11.46
CA ALA A 30 5.54 38.60 -12.42
C ALA A 30 5.85 40.00 -11.85
N ARG A 31 6.06 40.16 -10.54
CA ARG A 31 6.32 41.44 -9.86
C ARG A 31 7.77 41.91 -9.87
N VAL A 32 8.60 41.42 -10.78
CA VAL A 32 10.00 41.82 -10.95
C VAL A 32 10.15 42.46 -12.33
N SER A 33 10.79 43.65 -12.43
CA SER A 33 11.05 44.29 -13.73
C SER A 33 11.93 43.41 -14.60
N GLU A 34 11.72 43.42 -15.90
CA GLU A 34 12.42 42.61 -16.89
C GLU A 34 13.94 42.79 -16.81
N GLU A 35 14.40 44.02 -16.66
CA GLU A 35 15.84 44.36 -16.49
C GLU A 35 16.47 43.60 -15.30
N LYS A 36 15.77 43.60 -14.14
CA LYS A 36 16.26 42.88 -12.94
C LYS A 36 16.19 41.39 -13.11
N ARG A 37 15.17 40.88 -13.82
CA ARG A 37 15.00 39.46 -14.13
C ARG A 37 16.20 38.97 -14.95
N VAL A 38 16.45 39.57 -16.09
CA VAL A 38 17.56 39.21 -17.00
C VAL A 38 18.89 39.19 -16.26
N ARG A 39 19.19 40.26 -15.50
CA ARG A 39 20.44 40.34 -14.74
C ARG A 39 20.59 39.21 -13.71
N ILE A 40 19.53 38.85 -13.01
CA ILE A 40 19.56 37.78 -12.03
C ILE A 40 19.74 36.42 -12.72
N GLU A 41 19.05 36.16 -13.84
CA GLU A 41 19.15 34.93 -14.63
C GLU A 41 20.56 34.74 -15.23
N GLU A 42 21.22 35.83 -15.68
CA GLU A 42 22.60 35.76 -16.14
C GLU A 42 23.58 35.37 -15.01
N ILE A 43 23.38 35.87 -13.79
CA ILE A 43 24.20 35.53 -12.64
C ILE A 43 23.95 34.07 -12.22
N ILE A 44 22.68 33.63 -12.19
CA ILE A 44 22.30 32.22 -11.94
C ILE A 44 23.02 31.30 -12.93
N LYS A 45 22.96 31.62 -14.21
CA LYS A 45 23.61 30.86 -15.27
C LYS A 45 25.15 30.89 -15.17
N LYS A 46 25.73 32.04 -14.81
CA LYS A 46 27.19 32.19 -14.64
C LYS A 46 27.77 31.27 -13.59
N TYR A 47 27.02 31.03 -12.53
CA TYR A 47 27.46 30.23 -11.38
C TYR A 47 26.84 28.81 -11.35
N ASP A 48 26.10 28.44 -12.38
CA ASP A 48 25.33 27.19 -12.41
C ASP A 48 24.55 26.96 -11.12
N PHE A 49 23.91 28.08 -10.66
CA PHE A 49 23.24 28.05 -9.35
C PHE A 49 21.91 27.35 -9.43
N GLU A 50 21.83 26.20 -8.78
CA GLU A 50 20.56 25.52 -8.52
C GLU A 50 19.98 25.97 -7.16
N PRO A 51 18.71 26.44 -7.14
CA PRO A 51 18.07 26.81 -5.89
C PRO A 51 18.01 25.62 -4.93
N ASN A 52 18.60 25.77 -3.75
CA ASN A 52 18.51 24.73 -2.74
C ASN A 52 17.03 24.46 -2.41
N GLY A 53 16.57 23.23 -2.67
CA GLY A 53 15.20 22.77 -2.39
C GLY A 53 14.77 23.04 -0.95
N LEU A 54 15.69 22.93 0.01
CA LEU A 54 15.47 23.25 1.43
C LEU A 54 15.14 24.74 1.66
N ALA A 55 15.78 25.67 0.92
CA ALA A 55 15.47 27.10 1.03
C ALA A 55 14.09 27.44 0.42
N ARG A 56 13.67 26.70 -0.60
CA ARG A 56 12.35 26.86 -1.22
C ARG A 56 11.25 26.28 -0.32
N SER A 57 11.48 25.14 0.32
CA SER A 57 10.53 24.51 1.24
C SER A 57 10.30 25.36 2.49
N LEU A 58 11.35 26.03 3.02
CA LEU A 58 11.23 26.97 4.14
C LEU A 58 10.37 28.20 3.81
N SER A 59 10.36 28.66 2.54
CA SER A 59 9.56 29.81 2.12
C SER A 59 8.11 29.49 1.78
N LYS A 60 7.81 28.25 1.36
CA LYS A 60 6.46 27.80 0.95
C LYS A 60 5.79 26.84 1.92
N GLN A 61 6.49 26.37 2.95
CA GLN A 61 6.04 25.31 3.87
C GLN A 61 5.65 23.99 3.16
N GLU A 62 6.12 23.76 1.93
CA GLU A 62 5.89 22.57 1.14
C GLU A 62 7.21 21.89 0.78
N THR A 63 7.36 20.61 1.06
CA THR A 63 8.56 19.83 0.70
C THR A 63 8.40 19.07 -0.61
N LYS A 64 7.19 19.04 -1.16
CA LYS A 64 6.82 18.21 -2.31
C LYS A 64 7.20 16.73 -2.10
N THR A 65 7.01 16.25 -0.87
CA THR A 65 7.39 14.90 -0.47
C THR A 65 6.25 14.24 0.30
N ILE A 66 5.92 13.01 -0.08
CA ILE A 66 4.92 12.17 0.59
C ILE A 66 5.65 10.96 1.17
N GLY A 67 5.43 10.68 2.46
CA GLY A 67 5.95 9.47 3.10
C GLY A 67 4.97 8.32 2.95
N MET A 68 5.47 7.11 2.65
CA MET A 68 4.66 5.89 2.66
C MET A 68 5.30 4.82 3.53
N MET A 69 4.53 4.28 4.47
CA MET A 69 4.95 3.20 5.36
C MET A 69 4.23 1.91 4.96
N VAL A 70 5.01 0.84 4.80
CA VAL A 70 4.53 -0.51 4.44
C VAL A 70 5.25 -1.57 5.27
N PRO A 71 4.63 -2.74 5.51
CA PRO A 71 5.23 -3.80 6.30
C PRO A 71 6.47 -4.43 5.65
N ASP A 72 6.34 -4.88 4.41
CA ASP A 72 7.43 -5.59 3.71
C ASP A 72 7.33 -5.40 2.20
N ILE A 73 8.23 -4.59 1.65
CA ILE A 73 8.29 -4.28 0.22
C ILE A 73 8.60 -5.50 -0.67
N ARG A 74 9.10 -6.59 -0.11
CA ARG A 74 9.34 -7.85 -0.82
C ARG A 74 8.04 -8.55 -1.22
N ASN A 75 6.93 -8.22 -0.56
CA ASN A 75 5.61 -8.65 -0.99
C ASN A 75 5.13 -7.76 -2.13
N PRO A 76 4.88 -8.31 -3.35
CA PRO A 76 4.45 -7.52 -4.50
C PRO A 76 3.18 -6.69 -4.28
N TYR A 77 2.31 -7.09 -3.35
CA TYR A 77 1.15 -6.30 -2.96
C TYR A 77 1.57 -4.88 -2.52
N PHE A 78 2.55 -4.75 -1.62
CA PHE A 78 3.00 -3.46 -1.12
C PHE A 78 3.84 -2.68 -2.12
N SER A 79 4.71 -3.37 -2.88
CA SER A 79 5.52 -2.71 -3.90
C SER A 79 4.66 -2.17 -5.05
N ASN A 80 3.64 -2.89 -5.48
CA ASN A 80 2.70 -2.41 -6.50
C ASN A 80 1.92 -1.18 -6.02
N ILE A 81 1.40 -1.19 -4.78
CA ILE A 81 0.75 0.00 -4.21
C ILE A 81 1.69 1.21 -4.20
N PHE A 82 2.97 1.01 -3.80
CA PHE A 82 3.94 2.09 -3.80
C PHE A 82 4.18 2.63 -5.21
N ILE A 83 4.39 1.76 -6.20
CA ILE A 83 4.62 2.15 -7.59
C ILE A 83 3.42 2.94 -8.14
N GLU A 84 2.20 2.44 -7.95
CA GLU A 84 0.99 3.12 -8.41
C GLU A 84 0.80 4.49 -7.73
N CYS A 85 1.09 4.59 -6.42
CA CYS A 85 1.07 5.87 -5.70
C CYS A 85 2.15 6.83 -6.24
N GLU A 86 3.37 6.34 -6.48
CA GLU A 86 4.49 7.14 -6.98
C GLU A 86 4.21 7.69 -8.39
N MET A 87 3.63 6.87 -9.27
CA MET A 87 3.21 7.31 -10.60
C MET A 87 2.21 8.47 -10.54
N VAL A 88 1.24 8.42 -9.63
CA VAL A 88 0.28 9.52 -9.43
C VAL A 88 0.96 10.72 -8.76
N ALA A 89 1.77 10.51 -7.73
CA ALA A 89 2.50 11.58 -7.03
C ALA A 89 3.35 12.41 -8.00
N SER A 90 4.08 11.73 -8.88
CA SER A 90 4.94 12.33 -9.90
C SER A 90 4.18 13.28 -10.84
N GLN A 91 2.94 12.97 -11.23
CA GLN A 91 2.09 13.84 -12.06
C GLN A 91 1.79 15.19 -11.39
N TYR A 92 1.79 15.24 -10.04
CA TYR A 92 1.58 16.44 -9.24
C TYR A 92 2.87 17.06 -8.71
N GLY A 93 4.04 16.56 -9.17
CA GLY A 93 5.35 17.05 -8.79
C GLY A 93 5.76 16.68 -7.36
N TYR A 94 5.24 15.59 -6.82
CA TYR A 94 5.63 15.04 -5.53
C TYR A 94 6.63 13.89 -5.69
N ASN A 95 7.60 13.83 -4.79
CA ASN A 95 8.46 12.66 -4.59
C ASN A 95 7.89 11.80 -3.47
N MET A 96 8.19 10.50 -3.48
CA MET A 96 7.79 9.61 -2.41
C MET A 96 8.98 9.06 -1.63
N ILE A 97 8.83 8.95 -0.31
CA ILE A 97 9.76 8.27 0.59
C ILE A 97 9.11 6.98 1.07
N LEU A 98 9.71 5.83 0.72
CA LEU A 98 9.28 4.54 1.21
C LEU A 98 9.94 4.21 2.55
N CYS A 99 9.13 3.83 3.54
CA CYS A 99 9.55 3.33 4.84
C CYS A 99 9.08 1.87 5.01
N ASN A 100 10.03 0.95 5.02
CA ASN A 100 9.75 -0.48 5.21
C ASN A 100 9.85 -0.82 6.69
N THR A 101 8.75 -1.27 7.32
CA THR A 101 8.66 -1.40 8.79
C THR A 101 8.90 -2.82 9.31
N MET A 102 8.94 -3.83 8.43
CA MET A 102 9.09 -5.25 8.76
C MET A 102 8.03 -5.78 9.76
N ASN A 103 6.83 -5.18 9.79
CA ASN A 103 5.78 -5.46 10.78
C ASN A 103 6.25 -5.25 12.24
N ASP A 104 7.21 -4.36 12.46
CA ASP A 104 7.74 -4.03 13.78
C ASP A 104 7.22 -2.67 14.24
N LEU A 105 6.51 -2.65 15.37
CA LEU A 105 5.92 -1.44 15.93
C LEU A 105 6.96 -0.36 16.26
N SER A 106 8.15 -0.75 16.73
CA SER A 106 9.22 0.20 17.05
C SER A 106 9.73 0.90 15.79
N SER A 107 9.83 0.16 14.69
CA SER A 107 10.16 0.69 13.37
C SER A 107 9.07 1.60 12.84
N GLU A 108 7.79 1.25 12.99
CA GLU A 108 6.67 2.11 12.58
C GLU A 108 6.70 3.45 13.33
N LEU A 109 6.86 3.42 14.66
CA LEU A 109 6.98 4.63 15.50
C LEU A 109 8.18 5.50 15.09
N SER A 110 9.33 4.87 14.83
CA SER A 110 10.55 5.58 14.39
C SER A 110 10.37 6.23 13.02
N HIS A 111 9.85 5.49 12.04
CA HIS A 111 9.61 6.00 10.69
C HIS A 111 8.59 7.15 10.69
N LEU A 112 7.50 7.02 11.45
CA LEU A 112 6.50 8.09 11.57
C LEU A 112 7.11 9.38 12.13
N LYS A 113 7.93 9.28 13.20
CA LYS A 113 8.66 10.43 13.77
C LYS A 113 9.62 11.04 12.74
N ASN A 114 10.41 10.21 12.07
CA ASN A 114 11.36 10.66 11.04
C ASN A 114 10.68 11.38 9.87
N LEU A 115 9.54 10.89 9.40
CA LEU A 115 8.76 11.55 8.35
C LEU A 115 8.25 12.92 8.81
N CYS A 116 7.76 13.01 10.06
CA CYS A 116 7.36 14.30 10.66
C CYS A 116 8.53 15.27 10.77
N GLU A 117 9.72 14.82 11.19
CA GLU A 117 10.93 15.64 11.27
C GLU A 117 11.44 16.11 9.90
N LYS A 118 11.24 15.30 8.86
CA LYS A 118 11.53 15.66 7.47
C LYS A 118 10.49 16.60 6.87
N HIS A 119 9.44 16.95 7.61
CA HIS A 119 8.34 17.82 7.17
C HIS A 119 7.70 17.37 5.85
N VAL A 120 7.45 16.04 5.70
CA VAL A 120 6.70 15.57 4.54
C VAL A 120 5.31 16.21 4.49
N ASP A 121 4.77 16.40 3.29
CA ASP A 121 3.49 17.10 3.10
C ASP A 121 2.28 16.20 3.39
N ALA A 122 2.45 14.87 3.32
CA ALA A 122 1.45 13.87 3.68
C ALA A 122 2.08 12.52 4.02
N ILE A 123 1.30 11.65 4.67
CA ILE A 123 1.70 10.28 5.00
C ILE A 123 0.64 9.31 4.51
N ILE A 124 1.10 8.22 3.88
CA ILE A 124 0.29 7.03 3.57
C ILE A 124 0.77 5.89 4.47
N GLN A 125 -0.17 5.14 5.05
CA GLN A 125 0.14 3.89 5.71
C GLN A 125 -0.71 2.76 5.13
N VAL A 126 -0.07 1.65 4.79
CA VAL A 126 -0.73 0.43 4.34
C VAL A 126 -0.20 -0.75 5.14
N GLY A 127 -1.10 -1.46 5.82
CA GLY A 127 -0.72 -2.60 6.64
C GLY A 127 -0.07 -2.23 7.99
N GLY A 128 0.59 -3.22 8.60
CA GLY A 128 1.24 -3.07 9.89
C GLY A 128 0.26 -2.91 11.04
N ASN A 129 0.61 -2.09 12.02
CA ASN A 129 -0.22 -1.85 13.22
C ASN A 129 -1.60 -1.25 12.88
N ALA A 130 -1.73 -0.56 11.75
CA ALA A 130 -3.01 -0.03 11.27
C ALA A 130 -4.04 -1.13 10.96
N ASP A 131 -3.59 -2.33 10.64
CA ASP A 131 -4.45 -3.49 10.35
C ASP A 131 -4.77 -4.35 11.58
N GLU A 132 -4.19 -4.08 12.74
CA GLU A 132 -4.52 -4.83 13.96
C GLU A 132 -5.93 -4.45 14.46
N ILE A 133 -6.70 -5.43 14.94
CA ILE A 133 -8.01 -5.20 15.56
C ILE A 133 -7.88 -4.29 16.80
N ARG A 134 -6.77 -4.46 17.52
CA ARG A 134 -6.39 -3.65 18.67
C ARG A 134 -5.01 -3.05 18.40
N PRO A 135 -4.94 -1.95 17.65
CA PRO A 135 -3.68 -1.29 17.40
C PRO A 135 -3.09 -0.73 18.70
N ASP A 136 -1.79 -0.53 18.71
CA ASP A 136 -1.09 0.07 19.85
C ASP A 136 -1.61 1.48 20.14
N GLU A 137 -1.94 1.77 21.40
CA GLU A 137 -2.54 3.05 21.78
C GLU A 137 -1.60 4.25 21.61
N GLU A 138 -0.29 4.07 21.83
CA GLU A 138 0.70 5.14 21.65
C GLU A 138 0.82 5.47 20.17
N TYR A 139 0.81 4.43 19.33
CA TYR A 139 0.84 4.60 17.87
C TYR A 139 -0.41 5.33 17.37
N VAL A 140 -1.60 4.95 17.82
CA VAL A 140 -2.87 5.65 17.48
C VAL A 140 -2.82 7.11 17.91
N LYS A 141 -2.36 7.40 19.14
CA LYS A 141 -2.20 8.79 19.64
C LYS A 141 -1.24 9.60 18.76
N LEU A 142 -0.13 8.99 18.32
CA LEU A 142 0.84 9.64 17.46
C LEU A 142 0.27 9.92 16.06
N ILE A 143 -0.41 8.97 15.46
CA ILE A 143 -1.12 9.14 14.18
C ILE A 143 -2.15 10.28 14.29
N ASN A 144 -2.99 10.30 15.32
CA ASN A 144 -3.99 11.34 15.51
C ASN A 144 -3.37 12.74 15.71
N LYS A 145 -2.24 12.80 16.42
CA LYS A 145 -1.45 14.05 16.55
C LYS A 145 -0.87 14.50 15.20
N THR A 146 -0.43 13.56 14.39
CA THR A 146 0.13 13.83 13.05
C THR A 146 -0.97 14.28 12.09
N ALA A 147 -2.13 13.61 12.09
CA ALA A 147 -3.28 13.92 11.24
C ALA A 147 -3.87 15.33 11.46
N LYS A 148 -3.63 15.93 12.65
CA LYS A 148 -3.98 17.35 12.92
C LYS A 148 -3.05 18.35 12.22
N LYS A 149 -1.88 17.94 11.75
CA LYS A 149 -0.84 18.80 11.17
C LYS A 149 -0.69 18.64 9.67
N MET A 150 -0.91 17.41 9.16
CA MET A 150 -0.77 17.06 7.76
C MET A 150 -1.75 15.93 7.39
N PRO A 151 -2.11 15.76 6.11
CA PRO A 151 -2.90 14.64 5.65
C PRO A 151 -2.27 13.29 6.01
N VAL A 152 -3.05 12.40 6.64
CA VAL A 152 -2.71 11.01 6.84
C VAL A 152 -3.79 10.16 6.19
N VAL A 153 -3.41 9.32 5.25
CA VAL A 153 -4.31 8.38 4.54
C VAL A 153 -3.88 6.96 4.85
N VAL A 154 -4.84 6.11 5.21
CA VAL A 154 -4.60 4.70 5.50
C VAL A 154 -5.28 3.83 4.44
N GLY A 155 -4.52 2.89 3.89
CA GLY A 155 -5.03 1.87 2.97
C GLY A 155 -5.71 0.72 3.71
N GLY A 156 -6.65 1.05 4.60
CA GLY A 156 -7.32 0.10 5.47
C GLY A 156 -8.30 0.77 6.45
N GLU A 157 -8.64 0.08 7.54
CA GLU A 157 -9.65 0.53 8.50
C GLU A 157 -9.08 1.34 9.68
N PHE A 158 -7.95 0.98 10.23
CA PHE A 158 -7.25 1.56 11.38
C PHE A 158 -8.17 2.03 12.54
N PRO A 159 -8.53 1.13 13.48
CA PRO A 159 -9.37 1.46 14.61
C PRO A 159 -8.77 2.56 15.50
N GLY A 160 -9.61 3.50 15.95
CA GLY A 160 -9.20 4.61 16.82
C GLY A 160 -8.46 5.75 16.14
N ALA A 161 -8.08 5.62 14.86
CA ALA A 161 -7.40 6.68 14.12
C ALA A 161 -8.38 7.64 13.43
N GLU A 162 -8.15 8.96 13.63
CA GLU A 162 -8.90 10.08 13.04
C GLU A 162 -8.25 10.53 11.72
N CYS A 163 -7.95 9.59 10.82
CA CYS A 163 -7.32 9.83 9.52
C CYS A 163 -8.30 9.53 8.38
N TYR A 164 -7.88 9.81 7.15
CA TYR A 164 -8.61 9.41 5.95
C TYR A 164 -8.37 7.93 5.67
N LYS A 165 -9.40 7.22 5.20
CA LYS A 165 -9.37 5.76 5.01
C LYS A 165 -9.80 5.43 3.59
N VAL A 166 -9.00 4.64 2.91
CA VAL A 166 -9.37 4.06 1.62
C VAL A 166 -9.17 2.55 1.75
N TYR A 167 -10.24 1.79 1.77
CA TYR A 167 -10.18 0.34 1.96
C TYR A 167 -10.73 -0.41 0.74
N THR A 168 -10.33 -1.65 0.58
CA THR A 168 -10.90 -2.53 -0.43
C THR A 168 -12.14 -3.22 0.11
N GLU A 169 -13.24 -3.09 -0.63
CA GLU A 169 -14.49 -3.78 -0.33
C GLU A 169 -14.30 -5.28 -0.67
N LYS A 170 -14.63 -6.15 0.28
CA LYS A 170 -14.27 -7.58 0.18
C LYS A 170 -15.44 -8.49 -0.19
N GLU A 171 -16.66 -8.00 -0.12
CA GLU A 171 -17.85 -8.82 -0.32
C GLU A 171 -18.03 -9.19 -1.79
N HIS A 172 -17.81 -8.26 -2.72
CA HIS A 172 -18.02 -8.49 -4.13
C HIS A 172 -17.08 -9.59 -4.68
N GLY A 173 -15.77 -9.43 -4.53
CA GLY A 173 -14.80 -10.41 -5.01
C GLY A 173 -14.91 -11.77 -4.30
N MET A 174 -15.28 -11.79 -3.01
CA MET A 174 -15.55 -13.04 -2.29
C MET A 174 -16.80 -13.74 -2.83
N LYS A 175 -17.85 -12.98 -3.12
CA LYS A 175 -19.06 -13.53 -3.71
C LYS A 175 -18.78 -14.13 -5.08
N GLU A 176 -18.11 -13.42 -5.98
CA GLU A 176 -17.70 -13.94 -7.29
C GLU A 176 -16.88 -15.23 -7.15
N LEU A 177 -15.95 -15.27 -6.18
CA LEU A 177 -15.14 -16.44 -5.90
C LEU A 177 -16.01 -17.65 -5.49
N ILE A 178 -16.93 -17.48 -4.55
CA ILE A 178 -17.77 -18.56 -4.06
C ILE A 178 -18.73 -19.03 -5.16
N ASP A 179 -19.37 -18.12 -5.89
CA ASP A 179 -20.23 -18.46 -7.02
C ASP A 179 -19.44 -19.27 -8.08
N TYR A 180 -18.21 -18.87 -8.39
CA TYR A 180 -17.33 -19.59 -9.30
C TYR A 180 -17.01 -21.00 -8.80
N LEU A 181 -16.58 -21.16 -7.54
CA LEU A 181 -16.23 -22.47 -6.98
C LEU A 181 -17.43 -23.41 -6.92
N LEU A 182 -18.63 -22.92 -6.60
CA LEU A 182 -19.86 -23.70 -6.61
C LEU A 182 -20.25 -24.13 -8.04
N ASN A 183 -20.06 -23.25 -9.02
CA ASN A 183 -20.29 -23.60 -10.43
C ASN A 183 -19.28 -24.64 -10.93
N CYS A 184 -18.08 -24.70 -10.37
CA CYS A 184 -17.11 -25.78 -10.59
C CYS A 184 -17.46 -27.07 -9.85
N GLY A 185 -18.53 -27.11 -9.04
CA GLY A 185 -19.01 -28.30 -8.29
C GLY A 185 -18.42 -28.39 -6.87
N HIS A 186 -17.53 -27.51 -6.45
CA HIS A 186 -16.90 -27.54 -5.12
C HIS A 186 -17.89 -27.16 -4.01
N LYS A 187 -17.88 -27.91 -2.92
CA LYS A 187 -18.77 -27.66 -1.75
C LYS A 187 -18.00 -27.48 -0.45
N LYS A 188 -16.73 -27.86 -0.40
CA LYS A 188 -15.90 -27.78 0.79
C LYS A 188 -14.65 -26.98 0.50
N VAL A 189 -14.45 -25.91 1.25
CA VAL A 189 -13.30 -25.01 1.11
C VAL A 189 -12.49 -24.95 2.40
N ASN A 190 -11.17 -24.87 2.27
CA ASN A 190 -10.26 -24.58 3.37
C ASN A 190 -9.71 -23.17 3.18
N LEU A 191 -9.64 -22.38 4.24
CA LEU A 191 -8.98 -21.07 4.24
C LEU A 191 -7.62 -21.19 4.92
N VAL A 192 -6.56 -20.82 4.22
CA VAL A 192 -5.19 -20.93 4.72
C VAL A 192 -4.53 -19.56 4.79
N GLY A 193 -4.04 -19.23 5.97
CA GLY A 193 -3.24 -18.04 6.25
C GLY A 193 -3.92 -17.00 7.13
N GLY A 194 -3.09 -16.04 7.52
CA GLY A 194 -3.52 -14.92 8.33
C GLY A 194 -3.63 -15.21 9.82
N ARG A 195 -3.96 -14.17 10.58
CA ARG A 195 -4.14 -14.21 12.05
C ARG A 195 -5.47 -13.58 12.44
N ASN A 196 -6.09 -14.08 13.50
CA ASN A 196 -7.36 -13.55 14.04
C ASN A 196 -7.25 -12.14 14.65
N THR A 197 -6.04 -11.59 14.80
CA THR A 197 -5.80 -10.23 15.30
C THR A 197 -5.76 -9.20 14.19
N VAL A 198 -5.77 -9.60 12.92
CA VAL A 198 -5.58 -8.73 11.75
C VAL A 198 -6.89 -8.54 11.01
N ILE A 199 -7.34 -7.30 10.90
CA ILE A 199 -8.62 -6.90 10.31
C ILE A 199 -8.84 -7.50 8.90
N PRO A 200 -7.92 -7.35 7.92
CA PRO A 200 -8.09 -7.95 6.60
C PRO A 200 -8.38 -9.46 6.64
N THR A 201 -7.74 -10.20 7.54
CA THR A 201 -8.00 -11.64 7.71
C THR A 201 -9.38 -11.90 8.28
N VAL A 202 -9.75 -11.21 9.36
CA VAL A 202 -11.06 -11.38 10.00
C VAL A 202 -12.19 -11.05 9.04
N ARG A 203 -12.06 -9.96 8.29
CA ARG A 203 -13.03 -9.58 7.26
C ARG A 203 -13.16 -10.63 6.14
N LYS A 204 -12.04 -11.22 5.68
CA LYS A 204 -12.09 -12.33 4.71
C LYS A 204 -12.84 -13.53 5.26
N ARG A 205 -12.58 -13.91 6.52
CA ARG A 205 -13.25 -15.04 7.19
C ARG A 205 -14.74 -14.79 7.35
N GLU A 206 -15.12 -13.61 7.79
CA GLU A 206 -16.52 -13.20 7.93
C GLU A 206 -17.22 -13.21 6.56
N SER A 207 -16.63 -12.61 5.54
CA SER A 207 -17.17 -12.57 4.18
C SER A 207 -17.32 -14.00 3.60
N LEU A 208 -16.31 -14.87 3.78
CA LEU A 208 -16.38 -16.26 3.35
C LEU A 208 -17.51 -17.02 4.06
N LYS A 209 -17.61 -16.90 5.40
CA LYS A 209 -18.70 -17.53 6.17
C LYS A 209 -20.07 -17.05 5.71
N ASN A 210 -20.22 -15.74 5.48
CA ASN A 210 -21.47 -15.15 5.02
C ASN A 210 -21.84 -15.64 3.60
N CYS A 211 -20.91 -15.64 2.66
CA CYS A 211 -21.15 -16.11 1.29
C CYS A 211 -21.53 -17.61 1.27
N LEU A 212 -20.81 -18.45 1.99
CA LEU A 212 -21.15 -19.88 2.08
C LEU A 212 -22.54 -20.12 2.67
N LYS A 213 -22.91 -19.37 3.71
CA LYS A 213 -24.23 -19.45 4.34
C LYS A 213 -25.38 -19.13 3.38
N LEU A 214 -25.20 -18.20 2.44
CA LEU A 214 -26.18 -17.90 1.39
C LEU A 214 -26.49 -19.12 0.50
N HIS A 215 -25.55 -20.07 0.40
CA HIS A 215 -25.69 -21.31 -0.36
C HIS A 215 -25.96 -22.54 0.53
N ASN A 216 -26.37 -22.35 1.79
CA ASN A 216 -26.59 -23.42 2.78
C ASN A 216 -25.35 -24.28 3.05
N LEU A 217 -24.15 -23.68 2.96
CA LEU A 217 -22.87 -24.29 3.29
C LEU A 217 -22.30 -23.65 4.56
N GLU A 218 -21.46 -24.40 5.28
CA GLU A 218 -20.79 -23.91 6.48
C GLU A 218 -19.27 -24.02 6.35
N LEU A 219 -18.55 -23.06 6.91
CA LEU A 219 -17.11 -23.12 7.10
C LEU A 219 -16.85 -23.53 8.54
N ALA A 220 -16.49 -24.78 8.75
CA ALA A 220 -16.09 -25.26 10.07
C ALA A 220 -14.73 -24.66 10.47
N ASP A 221 -14.53 -24.40 11.75
CA ASP A 221 -13.31 -23.71 12.24
C ASP A 221 -12.03 -24.55 11.98
N GLU A 222 -12.12 -25.86 11.97
CA GLU A 222 -11.01 -26.76 11.60
C GLU A 222 -10.55 -26.65 10.15
N LEU A 223 -11.35 -26.02 9.28
CA LEU A 223 -11.01 -25.74 7.88
C LEU A 223 -10.26 -24.41 7.72
N ILE A 224 -10.07 -23.68 8.81
CA ILE A 224 -9.30 -22.41 8.84
C ILE A 224 -7.94 -22.70 9.47
N ILE A 225 -6.88 -22.44 8.72
CA ILE A 225 -5.51 -22.69 9.18
C ILE A 225 -4.76 -21.40 9.25
N ASP A 226 -4.37 -21.02 10.47
CA ASP A 226 -3.56 -19.84 10.72
C ASP A 226 -2.12 -20.07 10.30
N CYS A 227 -1.54 -19.13 9.56
CA CYS A 227 -0.10 -19.10 9.29
C CYS A 227 0.37 -17.67 9.01
N LYS A 228 1.68 -17.49 8.90
CA LYS A 228 2.28 -16.22 8.45
C LYS A 228 1.83 -15.90 7.01
N TYR A 229 1.90 -14.62 6.65
CA TYR A 229 1.50 -14.12 5.31
C TYR A 229 2.57 -14.33 4.23
N ASP A 230 3.58 -15.14 4.49
CA ASP A 230 4.73 -15.40 3.63
C ASP A 230 4.71 -16.81 3.01
N ILE A 231 5.64 -17.06 2.11
CA ILE A 231 5.79 -18.34 1.41
C ILE A 231 6.05 -19.49 2.40
N ASP A 232 6.87 -19.25 3.43
CA ASP A 232 7.22 -20.28 4.41
C ASP A 232 6.00 -20.65 5.27
N GLY A 233 5.15 -19.66 5.61
CA GLY A 233 3.89 -19.88 6.29
C GLY A 233 2.93 -20.76 5.49
N GLY A 234 2.74 -20.45 4.21
CA GLY A 234 1.92 -21.26 3.30
C GLY A 234 2.44 -22.69 3.12
N TYR A 235 3.75 -22.83 2.97
CA TYR A 235 4.41 -24.13 2.88
C TYR A 235 4.19 -24.98 4.13
N ALA A 236 4.44 -24.42 5.31
CA ALA A 236 4.26 -25.15 6.58
C ALA A 236 2.79 -25.53 6.82
N ALA A 237 1.86 -24.63 6.54
CA ALA A 237 0.42 -24.90 6.66
C ALA A 237 -0.04 -26.03 5.73
N MET A 238 0.42 -26.06 4.48
CA MET A 238 0.10 -27.14 3.56
C MET A 238 0.68 -28.49 4.01
N LYS A 239 1.91 -28.52 4.49
CA LYS A 239 2.52 -29.75 5.06
C LYS A 239 1.71 -30.28 6.25
N GLN A 240 1.18 -29.41 7.10
CA GLN A 240 0.31 -29.77 8.21
C GLN A 240 -1.01 -30.38 7.69
N LEU A 241 -1.65 -29.76 6.70
CA LEU A 241 -2.87 -30.29 6.07
C LEU A 241 -2.67 -31.68 5.50
N LEU A 242 -1.58 -31.90 4.79
CA LEU A 242 -1.29 -33.20 4.16
C LEU A 242 -1.07 -34.32 5.18
N ASN A 243 -0.53 -34.01 6.34
CA ASN A 243 -0.33 -35.00 7.42
C ASN A 243 -1.65 -35.47 8.06
N SER A 244 -2.76 -34.74 7.87
CA SER A 244 -4.09 -35.12 8.39
C SER A 244 -4.82 -36.19 7.56
N HIS A 245 -4.21 -36.67 6.47
CA HIS A 245 -4.76 -37.66 5.54
C HIS A 245 -6.09 -37.27 4.84
N ASN A 246 -6.56 -36.03 5.00
CA ASN A 246 -7.74 -35.53 4.29
C ASN A 246 -7.30 -34.42 3.33
N LEU A 247 -7.21 -34.72 2.05
CA LEU A 247 -6.96 -33.69 1.04
C LEU A 247 -8.16 -32.75 0.94
N PRO A 248 -7.93 -31.43 0.98
CA PRO A 248 -8.98 -30.45 0.74
C PRO A 248 -9.40 -30.47 -0.73
N GLU A 249 -10.69 -30.20 -0.99
CA GLU A 249 -11.15 -30.01 -2.37
C GLU A 249 -10.62 -28.71 -2.95
N VAL A 250 -10.72 -27.64 -2.16
CA VAL A 250 -10.29 -26.28 -2.51
C VAL A 250 -9.53 -25.66 -1.35
N ILE A 251 -8.44 -25.00 -1.65
CA ILE A 251 -7.75 -24.12 -0.71
C ILE A 251 -7.90 -22.68 -1.20
N ILE A 252 -8.37 -21.80 -0.31
CA ILE A 252 -8.33 -20.35 -0.47
C ILE A 252 -7.16 -19.84 0.37
N ALA A 253 -6.08 -19.41 -0.28
CA ALA A 253 -4.95 -18.76 0.37
C ALA A 253 -5.25 -17.29 0.61
N VAL A 254 -4.90 -16.75 1.79
CA VAL A 254 -5.19 -15.34 2.14
C VAL A 254 -4.46 -14.33 1.28
N ASN A 255 -3.38 -14.73 0.61
CA ASN A 255 -2.62 -13.92 -0.35
C ASN A 255 -1.80 -14.82 -1.30
N ASP A 256 -1.21 -14.20 -2.32
CA ASP A 256 -0.40 -14.91 -3.32
C ASP A 256 0.86 -15.56 -2.74
N GLN A 257 1.53 -14.95 -1.75
CA GLN A 257 2.72 -15.53 -1.14
C GLN A 257 2.41 -16.85 -0.40
N VAL A 258 1.29 -16.89 0.33
CA VAL A 258 0.82 -18.13 0.96
C VAL A 258 0.48 -19.17 -0.10
N ALA A 259 -0.16 -18.77 -1.20
CA ALA A 259 -0.45 -19.67 -2.33
C ALA A 259 0.82 -20.25 -2.96
N MET A 260 1.87 -19.44 -3.13
CA MET A 260 3.17 -19.93 -3.62
C MET A 260 3.81 -20.95 -2.68
N GLY A 261 3.68 -20.75 -1.36
CA GLY A 261 4.11 -21.72 -0.35
C GLY A 261 3.35 -23.05 -0.45
N ILE A 262 2.03 -22.97 -0.65
CA ILE A 262 1.15 -24.15 -0.87
C ILE A 262 1.57 -24.89 -2.15
N LEU A 263 1.78 -24.17 -3.27
CA LEU A 263 2.24 -24.77 -4.54
C LEU A 263 3.56 -25.50 -4.35
N LYS A 264 4.53 -24.93 -3.66
CA LYS A 264 5.82 -25.56 -3.36
C LYS A 264 5.65 -26.86 -2.58
N ALA A 265 4.82 -26.87 -1.52
CA ALA A 265 4.55 -28.08 -0.74
C ALA A 265 3.85 -29.15 -1.58
N CYS A 266 2.87 -28.78 -2.40
CA CYS A 266 2.18 -29.70 -3.31
C CYS A 266 3.14 -30.34 -4.33
N GLN A 267 4.03 -29.54 -4.90
CA GLN A 267 5.04 -30.03 -5.85
C GLN A 267 5.97 -31.08 -5.21
N GLU A 268 6.48 -30.83 -4.00
CA GLU A 268 7.32 -31.78 -3.26
C GLU A 268 6.60 -33.10 -2.94
N MET A 269 5.29 -33.01 -2.63
CA MET A 269 4.46 -34.17 -2.29
C MET A 269 3.79 -34.82 -3.50
N LYS A 270 4.10 -34.35 -4.73
CA LYS A 270 3.55 -34.81 -6.00
C LYS A 270 2.01 -34.68 -6.11
N ILE A 271 1.44 -33.70 -5.42
CA ILE A 271 0.04 -33.33 -5.50
C ILE A 271 -0.13 -32.36 -6.65
N LYS A 272 -1.08 -32.62 -7.51
CA LYS A 272 -1.31 -31.83 -8.72
C LYS A 272 -2.39 -30.78 -8.49
N ILE A 273 -2.07 -29.52 -8.78
CA ILE A 273 -3.03 -28.42 -8.85
C ILE A 273 -3.26 -28.14 -10.36
N PRO A 274 -4.52 -28.13 -10.84
CA PRO A 274 -5.77 -28.29 -10.08
C PRO A 274 -6.27 -29.73 -9.96
N ALA A 275 -5.58 -30.75 -10.51
CA ALA A 275 -6.14 -32.09 -10.68
C ALA A 275 -6.55 -32.78 -9.35
N ASP A 276 -5.75 -32.63 -8.29
CA ASP A 276 -6.05 -33.21 -6.99
C ASP A 276 -6.71 -32.18 -6.05
N ILE A 277 -6.25 -30.91 -6.08
CA ILE A 277 -6.73 -29.82 -5.23
C ILE A 277 -6.86 -28.57 -6.09
N SER A 278 -7.98 -27.85 -5.99
CA SER A 278 -8.11 -26.49 -6.53
C SER A 278 -7.48 -25.47 -5.56
N LEU A 279 -6.78 -24.47 -6.09
CA LEU A 279 -6.13 -23.42 -5.31
C LEU A 279 -6.57 -22.04 -5.81
N VAL A 280 -7.02 -21.21 -4.87
CA VAL A 280 -7.35 -19.80 -5.12
C VAL A 280 -6.49 -18.91 -4.21
N ALA A 281 -6.15 -17.75 -4.69
CA ALA A 281 -5.38 -16.77 -3.95
C ALA A 281 -6.11 -15.42 -3.80
N TYR A 282 -5.45 -14.50 -3.14
CA TYR A 282 -5.81 -13.08 -3.05
C TYR A 282 -4.59 -12.23 -3.39
N ASP A 283 -4.81 -11.00 -3.78
CA ASP A 283 -3.92 -9.92 -4.19
C ASP A 283 -3.84 -9.78 -5.72
N ASP A 284 -3.78 -10.89 -6.47
CA ASP A 284 -3.62 -10.94 -7.93
C ASP A 284 -2.39 -10.16 -8.40
N THR A 285 -1.25 -10.48 -7.80
CA THR A 285 0.06 -9.93 -8.14
C THR A 285 0.74 -10.73 -9.24
N SER A 286 1.96 -10.34 -9.63
CA SER A 286 2.79 -11.10 -10.57
C SER A 286 3.01 -12.55 -10.14
N PHE A 287 2.90 -12.89 -8.86
CA PHE A 287 2.96 -14.29 -8.42
C PHE A 287 1.81 -15.13 -8.97
N SER A 288 0.61 -14.59 -9.02
CA SER A 288 -0.54 -15.28 -9.60
C SER A 288 -0.38 -15.54 -11.09
N GLU A 289 0.27 -14.64 -11.82
CA GLU A 289 0.49 -14.74 -13.26
C GLU A 289 1.62 -15.72 -13.63
N ILE A 290 2.72 -15.71 -12.86
CA ILE A 290 3.91 -16.53 -13.17
C ILE A 290 3.86 -17.93 -12.55
N ALA A 291 2.94 -18.18 -11.63
CA ALA A 291 2.75 -19.49 -11.02
C ALA A 291 2.42 -20.57 -12.08
N THR A 292 2.74 -21.81 -11.76
CA THR A 292 2.35 -22.95 -12.61
C THR A 292 1.64 -24.00 -11.73
N PRO A 293 0.31 -24.18 -11.93
CA PRO A 293 -0.58 -23.41 -12.84
C PRO A 293 -0.74 -21.94 -12.42
N GLN A 294 -1.16 -21.07 -13.36
CA GLN A 294 -1.51 -19.68 -13.03
C GLN A 294 -2.67 -19.66 -12.04
N LEU A 295 -2.60 -18.77 -11.03
CA LEU A 295 -3.55 -18.78 -9.93
C LEU A 295 -4.82 -17.95 -10.24
N THR A 296 -5.97 -18.57 -10.08
CA THR A 296 -7.23 -17.87 -9.90
C THR A 296 -7.11 -17.05 -8.61
N SER A 297 -7.33 -15.76 -8.67
CA SER A 297 -7.07 -14.85 -7.55
C SER A 297 -8.10 -13.73 -7.46
N VAL A 298 -8.44 -13.31 -6.24
CA VAL A 298 -9.25 -12.12 -6.01
C VAL A 298 -8.36 -10.89 -6.11
N ASN A 299 -8.64 -10.05 -7.12
CA ASN A 299 -7.91 -8.83 -7.41
C ASN A 299 -8.41 -7.67 -6.53
N TYR A 300 -7.49 -7.00 -5.84
CA TYR A 300 -7.79 -5.85 -4.99
C TYR A 300 -7.89 -4.53 -5.73
N ASN A 301 -7.76 -4.53 -7.06
CA ASN A 301 -7.77 -3.32 -7.88
C ASN A 301 -6.79 -2.27 -7.33
N LEU A 302 -5.52 -2.70 -7.15
CA LEU A 302 -4.48 -1.90 -6.49
C LEU A 302 -4.27 -0.55 -7.15
N LYS A 303 -4.41 -0.48 -8.48
CA LYS A 303 -4.33 0.77 -9.22
C LYS A 303 -5.39 1.77 -8.75
N MET A 304 -6.67 1.37 -8.75
CA MET A 304 -7.78 2.24 -8.30
C MET A 304 -7.63 2.59 -6.81
N HIS A 305 -7.16 1.64 -5.99
CA HIS A 305 -6.92 1.87 -4.56
C HIS A 305 -5.85 2.94 -4.34
N SER A 306 -4.73 2.84 -5.03
CA SER A 306 -3.62 3.80 -4.97
C SER A 306 -4.02 5.18 -5.53
N GLU A 307 -4.72 5.21 -6.67
CA GLU A 307 -5.27 6.45 -7.25
C GLU A 307 -6.20 7.17 -6.27
N LYS A 308 -7.11 6.43 -5.58
CA LYS A 308 -8.01 7.03 -4.58
C LYS A 308 -7.26 7.56 -3.36
N MET A 309 -6.23 6.84 -2.86
CA MET A 309 -5.40 7.32 -1.75
C MET A 309 -4.67 8.61 -2.13
N MET A 310 -4.01 8.61 -3.29
CA MET A 310 -3.27 9.76 -3.78
C MET A 310 -4.17 10.95 -4.07
N LYS A 311 -5.31 10.73 -4.75
CA LYS A 311 -6.29 11.79 -5.01
C LYS A 311 -6.81 12.41 -3.70
N THR A 312 -7.06 11.59 -2.67
CA THR A 312 -7.46 12.08 -1.35
C THR A 312 -6.40 13.03 -0.77
N ILE A 313 -5.10 12.67 -0.85
CA ILE A 313 -4.00 13.53 -0.40
C ILE A 313 -3.97 14.84 -1.20
N ILE A 314 -4.00 14.76 -2.52
CA ILE A 314 -3.92 15.94 -3.40
C ILE A 314 -5.11 16.88 -3.16
N ASP A 315 -6.31 16.36 -3.02
CA ASP A 315 -7.50 17.16 -2.72
C ASP A 315 -7.31 17.93 -1.39
N ILE A 316 -6.86 17.26 -0.33
CA ILE A 316 -6.65 17.89 0.99
C ILE A 316 -5.56 18.99 0.91
N ILE A 317 -4.42 18.68 0.30
CA ILE A 317 -3.31 19.65 0.17
C ILE A 317 -3.74 20.86 -0.67
N SER A 318 -4.62 20.65 -1.66
CA SER A 318 -5.18 21.71 -2.51
C SER A 318 -6.30 22.51 -1.83
N GLY A 319 -6.70 22.13 -0.60
CA GLY A 319 -7.80 22.78 0.12
C GLY A 319 -9.20 22.37 -0.35
N ASN A 320 -9.32 21.28 -1.10
CA ASN A 320 -10.58 20.73 -1.55
C ASN A 320 -11.20 19.83 -0.47
N GLU A 321 -12.52 19.85 -0.37
CA GLU A 321 -13.24 18.88 0.46
C GLU A 321 -13.17 17.49 -0.15
N THR A 322 -12.98 16.47 0.70
CA THR A 322 -12.97 15.06 0.29
C THR A 322 -13.57 14.18 1.38
N GLU A 323 -14.14 13.06 0.98
CA GLU A 323 -14.72 12.09 1.92
C GLU A 323 -13.62 11.46 2.79
N LYS A 324 -13.92 11.32 4.09
CA LYS A 324 -12.98 10.69 5.04
C LYS A 324 -12.83 9.19 4.83
N VAL A 325 -13.83 8.53 4.27
CA VAL A 325 -13.86 7.07 4.08
C VAL A 325 -14.28 6.78 2.66
N LYS A 326 -13.45 6.04 1.95
CA LYS A 326 -13.71 5.60 0.57
C LYS A 326 -13.46 4.11 0.45
N SER A 327 -14.13 3.45 -0.49
CA SER A 327 -13.93 2.03 -0.80
C SER A 327 -13.59 1.80 -2.27
N VAL A 328 -12.97 0.67 -2.55
CA VAL A 328 -12.66 0.17 -3.88
C VAL A 328 -13.16 -1.26 -3.99
N ASP A 329 -13.89 -1.57 -5.05
CA ASP A 329 -14.41 -2.90 -5.28
C ASP A 329 -13.29 -3.86 -5.69
N THR A 330 -13.40 -5.10 -5.21
CA THR A 330 -12.58 -6.24 -5.61
C THR A 330 -13.30 -7.06 -6.66
N TYR A 331 -12.59 -7.87 -7.44
CA TYR A 331 -13.16 -8.76 -8.45
C TYR A 331 -12.33 -10.04 -8.58
N LEU A 332 -12.90 -11.07 -9.19
CA LEU A 332 -12.24 -12.37 -9.40
C LEU A 332 -11.53 -12.40 -10.77
N THR A 333 -10.26 -12.75 -10.77
CA THR A 333 -9.49 -13.10 -11.97
C THR A 333 -9.37 -14.62 -12.06
N ILE A 334 -10.06 -15.23 -13.03
CA ILE A 334 -10.08 -16.68 -13.24
C ILE A 334 -8.88 -17.08 -14.10
N ARG A 335 -8.15 -18.13 -13.65
CA ARG A 335 -7.02 -18.76 -14.36
C ARG A 335 -7.08 -20.29 -14.22
N ASP A 336 -5.93 -20.99 -14.21
CA ASP A 336 -5.81 -22.43 -14.42
C ASP A 336 -5.77 -23.25 -13.13
N SER A 337 -5.80 -22.64 -11.95
CA SER A 337 -5.58 -23.32 -10.67
C SER A 337 -6.83 -23.97 -10.05
N CYS A 338 -7.95 -23.90 -10.72
CA CYS A 338 -9.22 -24.54 -10.31
C CYS A 338 -9.71 -25.52 -11.37
N ARG A 339 -10.28 -26.64 -10.92
CA ARG A 339 -10.89 -27.65 -11.78
C ARG A 339 -12.41 -27.68 -11.62
N ASN A 340 -13.09 -28.22 -12.60
CA ASN A 340 -14.48 -28.73 -12.46
C ASN A 340 -14.46 -30.09 -11.79
N VAL A 341 -15.42 -30.34 -10.89
CA VAL A 341 -15.59 -31.61 -10.14
C VAL A 341 -16.78 -32.37 -10.67
#